data_edec6fe5b66133d2db1eed14df92cfe4
#
_entry.id   edec6fe5b66133d2db1eed14df92cfe4
#
_cell.length_a   1.000
_cell.length_b   1.000
_cell.length_c   1.000
_cell.angle_alpha   90.00
_cell.angle_beta   90.00
_cell.angle_gamma   90.00
#
_symmetry.space_group_name_H-M   'P 1'
#
loop_
_entity.id
_entity.type
_entity.pdbx_description
1 polymer ?
#
loop_
_entity_poly.entity_id
_entity_poly.type
_entity_poly.pdbx_seq_one_letter_code
_entity_poly.pdbx_strand_id
1 'polypeptide(L)'
;PSDDVNNVQRISLEEPNTNVYQFYYTFPSGLALEPGKQYKLFFEVVDNDGVRGGKVTKSEVFNATLYDDNQLNNKELEFQKSTLNKMGESLKNFKEQEEKLSDINNLQKEEKSLSFEDKSQIKNFLQQQKKQEELMQKFSQDLNKSIDKTSEDTEMKKMLQERLERQEAEAKKNAELLEELNKIADKIDKEDLQRRLEDLGKNQGKNTRNLEQILELTKRYYVTEKASLISKELDELAKRQEILTELKLGQDFSDKEQKKLNEGFDNLEKEIRALEKDNDKLQKPLEFDTDKKKTDAVKQDQQEALEEINKHQGMEESSQSEEKQQAGNNASKKQKSAAQKMREMSQSMKSSAMGGGGETDAEDAEMLRQILDNLVTFSFKQENLFDNIQSADVDISKFSRTVKDQQ
;
A
#
# COMPACT_ATOMS: atom_id res chain seq x y z
N PRO A 1 16.81 -12.88 18.83
CA PRO A 1 17.45 -14.19 18.75
C PRO A 1 17.16 -14.93 20.02
N SER A 2 16.01 -15.61 20.10
CA SER A 2 15.76 -16.55 21.19
C SER A 2 16.47 -17.85 20.80
N ASP A 3 17.55 -18.12 21.49
CA ASP A 3 18.27 -19.39 21.44
C ASP A 3 17.46 -20.52 22.13
N ASP A 4 16.21 -20.69 21.75
CA ASP A 4 15.45 -21.87 22.12
C ASP A 4 15.84 -23.04 21.22
N VAL A 5 17.02 -23.61 21.52
CA VAL A 5 17.58 -24.82 20.88
C VAL A 5 16.69 -26.06 21.10
N ASN A 6 15.61 -25.95 21.89
CA ASN A 6 14.82 -27.08 22.38
C ASN A 6 13.57 -27.40 21.58
N ASN A 7 13.22 -26.68 20.52
CA ASN A 7 12.00 -26.98 19.75
C ASN A 7 12.31 -27.28 18.26
N VAL A 8 13.06 -28.34 18.02
CA VAL A 8 13.33 -28.83 16.68
C VAL A 8 12.19 -29.75 16.25
N GLN A 9 11.39 -29.30 15.30
CA GLN A 9 10.40 -30.14 14.63
C GLN A 9 11.04 -30.81 13.42
N ARG A 10 10.76 -32.10 13.21
CA ARG A 10 11.22 -32.88 12.06
C ARG A 10 10.04 -33.50 11.37
N ILE A 11 10.04 -33.46 10.06
CA ILE A 11 9.10 -34.19 9.21
C ILE A 11 9.89 -35.06 8.23
N SER A 12 9.44 -36.28 8.02
CA SER A 12 9.99 -37.14 6.99
C SER A 12 9.42 -36.74 5.63
N LEU A 13 10.28 -36.54 4.66
CA LEU A 13 9.90 -36.45 3.26
C LEU A 13 9.87 -37.84 2.65
N GLU A 14 9.26 -38.02 1.46
CA GLU A 14 9.23 -39.29 0.77
C GLU A 14 10.64 -39.84 0.53
N GLU A 15 10.85 -41.13 0.79
CA GLU A 15 12.10 -41.81 0.54
C GLU A 15 12.18 -42.23 -0.95
N PRO A 16 13.13 -41.71 -1.71
CA PRO A 16 13.26 -42.07 -3.10
C PRO A 16 13.99 -43.46 -3.26
N ASN A 17 13.48 -44.28 -4.15
CA ASN A 17 14.17 -45.52 -4.54
C ASN A 17 15.25 -45.27 -5.63
N THR A 18 15.78 -44.07 -5.72
CA THR A 18 16.74 -43.67 -6.76
C THR A 18 17.96 -42.97 -6.15
N ASN A 19 19.12 -43.08 -6.80
CA ASN A 19 20.35 -42.43 -6.35
C ASN A 19 20.34 -40.89 -6.49
N VAL A 20 19.42 -40.35 -7.27
CA VAL A 20 19.23 -38.92 -7.46
C VAL A 20 17.73 -38.62 -7.39
N TYR A 21 17.34 -37.70 -6.52
CA TYR A 21 15.97 -37.33 -6.32
C TYR A 21 15.83 -35.82 -6.24
N GLN A 22 14.86 -35.28 -6.95
CA GLN A 22 14.47 -33.85 -6.87
C GLN A 22 13.09 -33.75 -6.24
N PHE A 23 12.98 -32.94 -5.20
CA PHE A 23 11.71 -32.69 -4.50
C PHE A 23 11.43 -31.22 -4.37
N TYR A 24 10.17 -30.89 -4.18
CA TYR A 24 9.70 -29.55 -3.86
C TYR A 24 9.05 -29.58 -2.49
N TYR A 25 9.45 -28.66 -1.63
CA TYR A 25 8.87 -28.50 -0.31
C TYR A 25 8.29 -27.10 -0.15
N THR A 26 7.01 -27.03 0.17
CA THR A 26 6.34 -25.75 0.45
C THR A 26 6.28 -25.55 1.96
N PHE A 27 7.09 -24.61 2.45
CA PHE A 27 7.07 -24.23 3.87
C PHE A 27 5.76 -23.50 4.21
N PRO A 28 5.08 -23.78 5.36
CA PRO A 28 5.46 -24.69 6.46
C PRO A 28 4.78 -26.07 6.41
N SER A 29 4.47 -26.62 5.25
CA SER A 29 3.70 -27.86 5.11
C SER A 29 4.19 -28.97 6.05
N GLY A 30 3.27 -29.54 6.82
CA GLY A 30 3.56 -30.61 7.78
C GLY A 30 4.22 -30.18 9.10
N LEU A 31 4.48 -28.87 9.29
CA LEU A 31 5.06 -28.31 10.52
C LEU A 31 3.98 -27.51 11.29
N ALA A 32 3.86 -27.75 12.59
CA ALA A 32 3.03 -26.97 13.48
C ALA A 32 3.81 -25.74 13.98
N LEU A 33 3.80 -24.66 13.19
CA LEU A 33 4.52 -23.43 13.46
C LEU A 33 3.58 -22.29 13.85
N GLU A 34 4.08 -21.39 14.68
CA GLU A 34 3.33 -20.21 15.12
C GLU A 34 3.55 -19.05 14.15
N PRO A 35 2.48 -18.38 13.67
CA PRO A 35 2.63 -17.14 12.91
C PRO A 35 3.36 -16.05 13.71
N GLY A 36 3.98 -15.10 13.02
CA GLY A 36 4.72 -14.00 13.62
C GLY A 36 6.18 -14.32 13.98
N LYS A 37 6.63 -15.56 13.77
CA LYS A 37 7.98 -16.00 14.14
C LYS A 37 8.88 -16.26 12.94
N GLN A 38 10.19 -16.13 13.19
CA GLN A 38 11.24 -16.51 12.24
C GLN A 38 11.76 -17.90 12.57
N TYR A 39 11.95 -18.71 11.54
CA TYR A 39 12.39 -20.08 11.64
C TYR A 39 13.65 -20.30 10.81
N LYS A 40 14.52 -21.19 11.29
CA LYS A 40 15.65 -21.71 10.52
C LYS A 40 15.30 -23.14 10.11
N LEU A 41 15.35 -23.44 8.83
CA LEU A 41 15.09 -24.77 8.33
C LEU A 41 16.30 -25.27 7.52
N PHE A 42 16.54 -26.56 7.55
CA PHE A 42 17.51 -27.24 6.71
C PHE A 42 17.00 -28.64 6.41
N PHE A 43 17.48 -29.22 5.33
CA PHE A 43 17.18 -30.56 4.96
C PHE A 43 18.32 -31.48 5.44
N GLU A 44 17.96 -32.66 5.87
CA GLU A 44 18.90 -33.67 6.36
C GLU A 44 18.65 -34.96 5.59
N VAL A 45 19.71 -35.53 5.05
CA VAL A 45 19.68 -36.83 4.37
C VAL A 45 20.53 -37.79 5.14
N VAL A 46 20.00 -38.96 5.42
CA VAL A 46 20.68 -40.07 6.10
C VAL A 46 20.84 -41.18 5.08
N ASP A 47 22.06 -41.67 4.89
CA ASP A 47 22.27 -42.84 4.02
C ASP A 47 21.81 -44.13 4.72
N ASN A 48 21.56 -45.16 3.93
CA ASN A 48 21.06 -46.46 4.41
C ASN A 48 22.18 -47.45 4.85
N ASP A 49 23.41 -46.96 5.13
CA ASP A 49 24.48 -47.79 5.62
C ASP A 49 24.22 -48.32 7.04
N GLY A 50 23.50 -49.43 7.13
CA GLY A 50 23.10 -50.06 8.39
C GLY A 50 24.27 -50.60 9.23
N VAL A 51 25.49 -50.69 8.67
CA VAL A 51 26.67 -51.24 9.38
C VAL A 51 27.35 -50.14 10.22
N ARG A 52 27.26 -48.86 9.80
CA ARG A 52 27.94 -47.73 10.45
C ARG A 52 27.00 -46.71 11.03
N GLY A 53 25.71 -46.99 11.10
CA GLY A 53 24.70 -46.11 11.69
C GLY A 53 24.26 -44.95 10.81
N GLY A 54 24.52 -45.03 9.49
CA GLY A 54 24.14 -43.99 8.50
C GLY A 54 25.00 -42.72 8.57
N LYS A 55 25.37 -42.18 7.41
CA LYS A 55 25.99 -40.85 7.34
C LYS A 55 24.93 -39.79 7.15
N VAL A 56 25.05 -38.75 7.93
CA VAL A 56 24.12 -37.61 7.89
C VAL A 56 24.75 -36.47 7.11
N THR A 57 24.06 -35.98 6.10
CA THR A 57 24.44 -34.78 5.36
C THR A 57 23.32 -33.74 5.49
N LYS A 58 23.68 -32.48 5.73
CA LYS A 58 22.77 -31.36 5.89
C LYS A 58 22.94 -30.38 4.75
N SER A 59 21.82 -29.80 4.33
CA SER A 59 21.84 -28.65 3.42
C SER A 59 22.34 -27.38 4.14
N GLU A 60 22.49 -26.30 3.41
CA GLU A 60 22.56 -24.97 4.00
C GLU A 60 21.29 -24.66 4.80
N VAL A 61 21.41 -23.68 5.72
CA VAL A 61 20.29 -23.25 6.56
C VAL A 61 19.54 -22.13 5.84
N PHE A 62 18.25 -22.37 5.62
CA PHE A 62 17.32 -21.38 5.07
C PHE A 62 16.62 -20.63 6.21
N ASN A 63 16.50 -19.32 6.07
CA ASN A 63 15.70 -18.52 6.98
C ASN A 63 14.30 -18.33 6.39
N ALA A 64 13.28 -18.66 7.15
CA ALA A 64 11.88 -18.52 6.75
C ALA A 64 11.11 -17.74 7.83
N THR A 65 10.21 -16.88 7.41
CA THR A 65 9.33 -16.13 8.31
C THR A 65 7.89 -16.55 8.03
N LEU A 66 7.20 -17.00 9.05
CA LEU A 66 5.76 -17.20 8.98
C LEU A 66 5.09 -15.95 9.52
N TYR A 67 4.56 -15.12 8.61
CA TYR A 67 3.93 -13.86 8.98
C TYR A 67 2.59 -14.10 9.63
N ASP A 68 2.27 -13.31 10.66
CA ASP A 68 0.91 -13.16 11.15
C ASP A 68 0.12 -12.14 10.29
N ASP A 69 -1.19 -12.04 10.53
CA ASP A 69 -2.07 -11.17 9.75
C ASP A 69 -1.66 -9.70 9.82
N ASN A 70 -1.19 -9.22 10.98
CA ASN A 70 -0.72 -7.84 11.14
C ASN A 70 0.55 -7.58 10.33
N GLN A 71 1.49 -8.52 10.34
CA GLN A 71 2.72 -8.43 9.55
C GLN A 71 2.44 -8.49 8.04
N LEU A 72 1.47 -9.31 7.62
CA LEU A 72 1.03 -9.36 6.21
C LEU A 72 0.40 -8.04 5.80
N ASN A 73 -0.51 -7.50 6.60
CA ASN A 73 -1.15 -6.21 6.34
C ASN A 73 -0.12 -5.08 6.30
N ASN A 74 0.85 -5.05 7.21
CA ASN A 74 1.94 -4.07 7.18
C ASN A 74 2.76 -4.13 5.89
N LYS A 75 3.08 -5.34 5.41
CA LYS A 75 3.80 -5.51 4.12
C LYS A 75 3.00 -5.01 2.93
N GLU A 76 1.70 -5.30 2.89
CA GLU A 76 0.83 -4.79 1.82
C GLU A 76 0.75 -3.25 1.86
N LEU A 77 0.66 -2.66 3.05
CA LEU A 77 0.67 -1.20 3.22
C LEU A 77 2.01 -0.57 2.81
N GLU A 78 3.15 -1.20 3.13
CA GLU A 78 4.46 -0.74 2.65
C GLU A 78 4.57 -0.82 1.11
N PHE A 79 4.04 -1.88 0.51
CA PHE A 79 3.98 -2.01 -0.94
C PHE A 79 3.09 -0.93 -1.57
N GLN A 80 1.90 -0.67 -1.00
CA GLN A 80 1.01 0.41 -1.42
C GLN A 80 1.71 1.77 -1.35
N LYS A 81 2.37 2.07 -0.24
CA LYS A 81 3.14 3.31 -0.06
C LYS A 81 4.25 3.48 -1.11
N SER A 82 4.99 2.40 -1.37
CA SER A 82 6.03 2.41 -2.41
C SER A 82 5.45 2.68 -3.80
N THR A 83 4.31 2.07 -4.11
CA THR A 83 3.62 2.25 -5.39
C THR A 83 3.04 3.66 -5.52
N LEU A 84 2.46 4.20 -4.44
CA LEU A 84 1.98 5.58 -4.37
C LEU A 84 3.08 6.61 -4.64
N ASN A 85 4.27 6.41 -4.06
CA ASN A 85 5.40 7.30 -4.31
C ASN A 85 5.80 7.28 -5.78
N LYS A 86 5.91 6.10 -6.40
CA LYS A 86 6.22 5.95 -7.82
C LYS A 86 5.14 6.55 -8.73
N MET A 87 3.87 6.40 -8.35
CA MET A 87 2.74 7.02 -9.04
C MET A 87 2.80 8.54 -8.97
N GLY A 88 3.19 9.10 -7.81
CA GLY A 88 3.41 10.53 -7.63
C GLY A 88 4.56 11.08 -8.48
N GLU A 89 5.65 10.32 -8.62
CA GLU A 89 6.75 10.67 -9.52
C GLU A 89 6.31 10.60 -10.99
N SER A 90 5.55 9.57 -11.35
CA SER A 90 4.99 9.43 -12.70
C SER A 90 4.06 10.59 -13.05
N LEU A 91 3.24 11.05 -12.10
CA LEU A 91 2.37 12.22 -12.31
C LEU A 91 3.17 13.50 -12.61
N LYS A 92 4.31 13.71 -11.95
CA LYS A 92 5.22 14.85 -12.29
C LYS A 92 5.73 14.72 -13.73
N ASN A 93 6.12 13.51 -14.14
CA ASN A 93 6.57 13.27 -15.49
C ASN A 93 5.45 13.53 -16.52
N PHE A 94 4.18 13.19 -16.21
CA PHE A 94 3.05 13.53 -17.07
C PHE A 94 2.88 15.04 -17.26
N LYS A 95 3.00 15.83 -16.19
CA LYS A 95 2.95 17.30 -16.27
C LYS A 95 4.08 17.88 -17.12
N GLU A 96 5.31 17.38 -16.95
CA GLU A 96 6.44 17.78 -17.79
C GLU A 96 6.24 17.41 -19.28
N GLN A 97 5.60 16.27 -19.54
CA GLN A 97 5.27 15.87 -20.91
C GLN A 97 4.14 16.74 -21.50
N GLU A 98 3.19 17.20 -20.69
CA GLU A 98 2.16 18.14 -21.12
C GLU A 98 2.74 19.47 -21.54
N GLU A 99 3.72 20.02 -20.81
CA GLU A 99 4.46 21.21 -21.19
C GLU A 99 5.22 21.01 -22.52
N LYS A 100 5.94 19.89 -22.66
CA LYS A 100 6.67 19.55 -23.91
C LYS A 100 5.73 19.42 -25.11
N LEU A 101 4.54 18.85 -24.92
CA LEU A 101 3.54 18.74 -25.99
C LEU A 101 3.04 20.13 -26.41
N SER A 102 2.85 21.03 -25.46
CA SER A 102 2.49 22.42 -25.74
C SER A 102 3.57 23.11 -26.59
N ASP A 103 4.84 22.91 -26.24
CA ASP A 103 5.98 23.48 -26.98
C ASP A 103 6.05 22.91 -28.41
N ILE A 104 5.91 21.60 -28.57
CA ILE A 104 5.85 20.93 -29.88
C ILE A 104 4.70 21.49 -30.71
N ASN A 105 3.52 21.67 -30.17
CA ASN A 105 2.36 22.22 -30.88
C ASN A 105 2.56 23.68 -31.27
N ASN A 106 3.24 24.50 -30.47
CA ASN A 106 3.54 25.89 -30.79
C ASN A 106 4.58 26.00 -31.93
N LEU A 107 5.67 25.22 -31.86
CA LEU A 107 6.69 25.18 -32.92
C LEU A 107 6.08 24.76 -34.25
N GLN A 108 5.16 23.81 -34.28
CA GLN A 108 4.50 23.34 -35.49
C GLN A 108 3.60 24.41 -36.15
N LYS A 109 3.05 25.36 -35.38
CA LYS A 109 2.22 26.45 -35.94
C LYS A 109 3.03 27.45 -36.73
N GLU A 110 4.29 27.62 -36.38
CA GLU A 110 5.17 28.64 -37.01
C GLU A 110 5.86 28.15 -38.30
N GLU A 111 6.04 26.86 -38.47
CA GLU A 111 6.75 26.28 -39.60
C GLU A 111 5.81 25.80 -40.73
N LYS A 112 6.23 25.96 -42.00
CA LYS A 112 5.43 25.48 -43.15
C LYS A 112 5.53 23.98 -43.41
N SER A 113 6.59 23.32 -42.95
CA SER A 113 6.82 21.87 -43.10
C SER A 113 7.64 21.34 -41.93
N LEU A 114 7.37 20.11 -41.50
CA LEU A 114 8.13 19.46 -40.46
C LEU A 114 9.49 19.00 -40.96
N SER A 115 10.53 19.38 -40.27
CA SER A 115 11.90 18.88 -40.52
C SER A 115 12.04 17.42 -40.06
N PHE A 116 13.12 16.78 -40.42
CA PHE A 116 13.45 15.43 -39.92
C PHE A 116 13.65 15.44 -38.40
N GLU A 117 14.22 16.53 -37.88
CA GLU A 117 14.47 16.70 -36.44
C GLU A 117 13.14 16.80 -35.66
N ASP A 118 12.18 17.59 -36.19
CA ASP A 118 10.85 17.72 -35.56
C ASP A 118 10.12 16.38 -35.50
N LYS A 119 10.14 15.61 -36.59
CA LYS A 119 9.56 14.27 -36.62
C LYS A 119 10.22 13.32 -35.61
N SER A 120 11.55 13.43 -35.46
CA SER A 120 12.28 12.63 -34.47
C SER A 120 11.92 13.02 -33.03
N GLN A 121 11.77 14.31 -32.75
CA GLN A 121 11.33 14.82 -31.43
C GLN A 121 9.91 14.35 -31.12
N ILE A 122 8.99 14.42 -32.05
CA ILE A 122 7.61 13.93 -31.90
C ILE A 122 7.60 12.43 -31.60
N LYS A 123 8.35 11.64 -32.35
CA LYS A 123 8.45 10.20 -32.11
C LYS A 123 8.99 9.87 -30.72
N ASN A 124 10.05 10.55 -30.32
CA ASN A 124 10.64 10.39 -28.98
C ASN A 124 9.61 10.75 -27.88
N PHE A 125 8.89 11.84 -28.08
CA PHE A 125 7.80 12.25 -27.19
C PHE A 125 6.72 11.16 -27.08
N LEU A 126 6.18 10.66 -28.22
CA LEU A 126 5.16 9.62 -28.27
C LEU A 126 5.61 8.32 -27.58
N GLN A 127 6.88 7.93 -27.76
CA GLN A 127 7.44 6.77 -27.10
C GLN A 127 7.56 6.96 -25.57
N GLN A 128 7.98 8.13 -25.13
CA GLN A 128 8.05 8.44 -23.70
C GLN A 128 6.66 8.46 -23.08
N GLN A 129 5.70 9.06 -23.75
CA GLN A 129 4.31 9.10 -23.30
C GLN A 129 3.71 7.70 -23.21
N LYS A 130 3.93 6.84 -24.22
CA LYS A 130 3.51 5.44 -24.17
C LYS A 130 4.08 4.71 -22.95
N LYS A 131 5.36 4.87 -22.64
CA LYS A 131 5.98 4.27 -21.45
C LYS A 131 5.33 4.75 -20.15
N GLN A 132 4.95 6.02 -20.07
CA GLN A 132 4.24 6.54 -18.89
C GLN A 132 2.85 5.90 -18.73
N GLU A 133 2.10 5.74 -19.83
CA GLU A 133 0.80 5.06 -19.79
C GLU A 133 0.94 3.58 -19.38
N GLU A 134 1.93 2.86 -19.90
CA GLU A 134 2.23 1.48 -19.50
C GLU A 134 2.59 1.37 -18.00
N LEU A 135 3.34 2.34 -17.46
CA LEU A 135 3.64 2.41 -16.03
C LEU A 135 2.39 2.67 -15.21
N MET A 136 1.51 3.57 -15.65
CA MET A 136 0.25 3.86 -14.96
C MET A 136 -0.69 2.66 -14.98
N GLN A 137 -0.79 1.95 -16.10
CA GLN A 137 -1.51 0.69 -16.17
C GLN A 137 -1.01 -0.29 -15.10
N LYS A 138 0.31 -0.48 -15.04
CA LYS A 138 0.93 -1.37 -14.04
C LYS A 138 0.66 -0.92 -12.60
N PHE A 139 0.79 0.36 -12.29
CA PHE A 139 0.53 0.87 -10.93
C PHE A 139 -0.93 0.65 -10.53
N SER A 140 -1.88 0.88 -11.45
CA SER A 140 -3.30 0.63 -11.19
C SER A 140 -3.57 -0.84 -10.90
N GLN A 141 -2.99 -1.75 -11.67
CA GLN A 141 -3.09 -3.20 -11.44
C GLN A 141 -2.49 -3.62 -10.10
N ASP A 142 -1.28 -3.15 -9.81
CA ASP A 142 -0.54 -3.51 -8.61
C ASP A 142 -1.26 -3.01 -7.35
N LEU A 143 -1.79 -1.78 -7.38
CA LEU A 143 -2.59 -1.21 -6.29
C LEU A 143 -3.91 -1.96 -6.12
N ASN A 144 -4.64 -2.23 -7.20
CA ASN A 144 -5.91 -2.95 -7.13
C ASN A 144 -5.74 -4.34 -6.50
N LYS A 145 -4.71 -5.09 -6.92
CA LYS A 145 -4.38 -6.40 -6.33
C LYS A 145 -3.97 -6.31 -4.85
N SER A 146 -3.27 -5.26 -4.46
CA SER A 146 -2.86 -5.06 -3.07
C SER A 146 -4.03 -4.68 -2.18
N ILE A 147 -4.91 -3.78 -2.67
CA ILE A 147 -6.13 -3.36 -1.98
C ILE A 147 -7.10 -4.54 -1.81
N ASP A 148 -7.18 -5.44 -2.78
CA ASP A 148 -8.04 -6.63 -2.71
C ASP A 148 -7.67 -7.56 -1.55
N LYS A 149 -6.40 -7.62 -1.18
CA LYS A 149 -5.90 -8.43 -0.06
C LYS A 149 -6.22 -7.86 1.32
N THR A 150 -6.56 -6.58 1.43
CA THR A 150 -6.96 -5.99 2.71
C THR A 150 -8.34 -6.46 3.11
N SER A 151 -8.52 -6.76 4.41
CA SER A 151 -9.64 -7.57 4.91
C SER A 151 -10.98 -6.84 5.05
N GLU A 152 -11.00 -5.51 5.04
CA GLU A 152 -12.23 -4.74 5.27
C GLU A 152 -12.85 -4.29 3.95
N ASP A 153 -14.08 -4.71 3.70
CA ASP A 153 -14.84 -4.36 2.49
C ASP A 153 -15.58 -3.02 2.69
N THR A 154 -14.82 -1.93 2.65
CA THR A 154 -15.32 -0.57 2.83
C THR A 154 -15.82 0.02 1.51
N GLU A 155 -16.75 0.99 1.59
CA GLU A 155 -17.25 1.71 0.41
C GLU A 155 -16.11 2.45 -0.32
N MET A 156 -15.18 3.05 0.46
CA MET A 156 -13.98 3.68 -0.09
C MET A 156 -13.12 2.67 -0.88
N LYS A 157 -12.95 1.45 -0.38
CA LYS A 157 -12.25 0.37 -1.10
C LYS A 157 -12.87 0.10 -2.46
N LYS A 158 -14.19 -0.11 -2.52
CA LYS A 158 -14.92 -0.38 -3.77
C LYS A 158 -14.78 0.76 -4.77
N MET A 159 -14.99 1.98 -4.30
CA MET A 159 -14.86 3.17 -5.13
C MET A 159 -13.44 3.32 -5.69
N LEU A 160 -12.41 3.08 -4.86
CA LEU A 160 -11.03 3.14 -5.30
C LEU A 160 -10.70 2.05 -6.33
N GLN A 161 -11.16 0.82 -6.11
CA GLN A 161 -10.98 -0.29 -7.05
C GLN A 161 -11.61 0.03 -8.41
N GLU A 162 -12.85 0.52 -8.45
CA GLU A 162 -13.51 0.93 -9.69
C GLU A 162 -12.74 2.04 -10.43
N ARG A 163 -12.19 3.01 -9.71
CA ARG A 163 -11.38 4.08 -10.32
C ARG A 163 -10.06 3.54 -10.88
N LEU A 164 -9.39 2.63 -10.15
CA LEU A 164 -8.16 2.00 -10.61
C LEU A 164 -8.39 1.12 -11.85
N GLU A 165 -9.49 0.38 -11.92
CA GLU A 165 -9.86 -0.43 -13.09
C GLU A 165 -10.11 0.45 -14.32
N ARG A 166 -10.85 1.55 -14.16
CA ARG A 166 -11.05 2.52 -15.26
C ARG A 166 -9.72 3.12 -15.72
N GLN A 167 -8.87 3.51 -14.77
CA GLN A 167 -7.56 4.07 -15.10
C GLN A 167 -6.67 3.06 -15.82
N GLU A 168 -6.70 1.80 -15.42
CA GLU A 168 -6.00 0.72 -16.12
C GLU A 168 -6.46 0.60 -17.58
N ALA A 169 -7.77 0.57 -17.79
CA ALA A 169 -8.36 0.45 -19.14
C ALA A 169 -8.03 1.68 -20.01
N GLU A 170 -8.11 2.90 -19.45
CA GLU A 170 -7.74 4.14 -20.13
C GLU A 170 -6.25 4.17 -20.49
N ALA A 171 -5.37 3.85 -19.56
CA ALA A 171 -3.93 3.84 -19.77
C ALA A 171 -3.55 2.83 -20.87
N LYS A 172 -4.15 1.64 -20.88
CA LYS A 172 -3.97 0.65 -21.94
C LYS A 172 -4.40 1.18 -23.30
N LYS A 173 -5.60 1.74 -23.39
CA LYS A 173 -6.12 2.34 -24.63
C LYS A 173 -5.22 3.48 -25.14
N ASN A 174 -4.77 4.33 -24.25
CA ASN A 174 -3.87 5.44 -24.59
C ASN A 174 -2.53 4.94 -25.10
N ALA A 175 -1.94 3.92 -24.47
CA ALA A 175 -0.69 3.31 -24.91
C ALA A 175 -0.82 2.73 -26.33
N GLU A 176 -1.94 2.08 -26.66
CA GLU A 176 -2.24 1.53 -27.99
C GLU A 176 -2.38 2.67 -29.03
N LEU A 177 -3.13 3.73 -28.72
CA LEU A 177 -3.29 4.90 -29.59
C LEU A 177 -1.95 5.62 -29.85
N LEU A 178 -1.11 5.78 -28.80
CA LEU A 178 0.21 6.38 -28.93
C LEU A 178 1.15 5.54 -29.80
N GLU A 179 1.05 4.20 -29.71
CA GLU A 179 1.81 3.31 -30.58
C GLU A 179 1.35 3.41 -32.04
N GLU A 180 0.05 3.45 -32.29
CA GLU A 180 -0.49 3.65 -33.64
C GLU A 180 -0.05 4.99 -34.22
N LEU A 181 -0.16 6.08 -33.45
CA LEU A 181 0.26 7.41 -33.90
C LEU A 181 1.76 7.43 -34.19
N ASN A 182 2.57 6.81 -33.37
CA ASN A 182 4.02 6.72 -33.58
C ASN A 182 4.38 5.97 -34.89
N LYS A 183 3.63 4.91 -35.23
CA LYS A 183 3.85 4.15 -36.49
C LYS A 183 3.50 4.94 -37.75
N ILE A 184 2.54 5.85 -37.67
CA ILE A 184 2.05 6.61 -38.82
C ILE A 184 2.61 8.03 -38.87
N ALA A 185 3.29 8.52 -37.85
CA ALA A 185 3.77 9.90 -37.74
C ALA A 185 4.63 10.38 -38.92
N ASP A 186 5.37 9.49 -39.60
CA ASP A 186 6.17 9.84 -40.78
C ASP A 186 5.34 9.86 -42.06
N LYS A 187 4.16 9.24 -42.08
CA LYS A 187 3.39 8.95 -43.29
C LYS A 187 2.17 9.85 -43.46
N ILE A 188 1.76 10.53 -42.40
CA ILE A 188 0.63 11.45 -42.42
C ILE A 188 1.10 12.88 -42.71
N ASP A 189 0.17 13.69 -43.23
CA ASP A 189 0.44 15.11 -43.48
C ASP A 189 0.56 15.87 -42.15
N LYS A 190 1.17 17.04 -42.23
CA LYS A 190 1.42 17.92 -41.09
C LYS A 190 0.13 18.29 -40.37
N GLU A 191 -0.90 18.67 -41.09
CA GLU A 191 -2.18 19.13 -40.59
C GLU A 191 -2.90 17.98 -39.81
N ASP A 192 -2.81 16.76 -40.29
CA ASP A 192 -3.40 15.58 -39.64
C ASP A 192 -2.61 15.21 -38.38
N LEU A 193 -1.28 15.26 -38.44
CA LEU A 193 -0.44 15.04 -37.26
C LEU A 193 -0.68 16.11 -36.19
N GLN A 194 -0.75 17.37 -36.55
CA GLN A 194 -1.02 18.45 -35.63
C GLN A 194 -2.37 18.30 -34.94
N ARG A 195 -3.42 17.97 -35.67
CA ARG A 195 -4.76 17.74 -35.10
C ARG A 195 -4.73 16.62 -34.08
N ARG A 196 -4.07 15.49 -34.39
CA ARG A 196 -3.94 14.35 -33.46
C ARG A 196 -3.12 14.68 -32.23
N LEU A 197 -2.08 15.50 -32.34
CA LEU A 197 -1.31 15.97 -31.19
C LEU A 197 -2.08 16.98 -30.33
N GLU A 198 -2.91 17.84 -30.94
CA GLU A 198 -3.81 18.72 -30.20
C GLU A 198 -4.88 17.94 -29.43
N ASP A 199 -5.48 16.90 -30.05
CA ASP A 199 -6.46 16.02 -29.39
C ASP A 199 -5.79 15.18 -28.28
N LEU A 200 -4.55 14.72 -28.50
CA LEU A 200 -3.75 14.08 -27.47
C LEU A 200 -3.55 15.01 -26.27
N GLY A 201 -3.19 16.29 -26.51
CA GLY A 201 -3.00 17.28 -25.45
C GLY A 201 -4.27 17.51 -24.61
N LYS A 202 -5.42 17.63 -25.26
CA LYS A 202 -6.72 17.76 -24.56
C LYS A 202 -7.03 16.55 -23.68
N ASN A 203 -6.76 15.35 -24.20
CA ASN A 203 -6.97 14.11 -23.45
C ASN A 203 -5.96 13.98 -22.30
N GLN A 204 -4.69 14.34 -22.52
CA GLN A 204 -3.64 14.30 -21.50
C GLN A 204 -3.96 15.18 -20.30
N GLY A 205 -4.43 16.42 -20.50
CA GLY A 205 -4.83 17.31 -19.40
C GLY A 205 -5.99 16.75 -18.56
N LYS A 206 -6.93 16.00 -19.18
CA LYS A 206 -7.98 15.29 -18.46
C LYS A 206 -7.41 14.11 -17.65
N ASN A 207 -6.54 13.32 -18.27
CA ASN A 207 -5.90 12.18 -17.61
C ASN A 207 -5.05 12.61 -16.42
N THR A 208 -4.29 13.69 -16.55
CA THR A 208 -3.49 14.24 -15.44
C THR A 208 -4.36 14.58 -14.23
N ARG A 209 -5.51 15.22 -14.43
CA ARG A 209 -6.46 15.53 -13.33
C ARG A 209 -7.07 14.26 -12.71
N ASN A 210 -7.47 13.30 -13.54
CA ASN A 210 -7.98 12.02 -13.04
C ASN A 210 -6.93 11.29 -12.20
N LEU A 211 -5.67 11.30 -12.64
CA LEU A 211 -4.53 10.71 -11.90
C LEU A 211 -4.28 11.41 -10.57
N GLU A 212 -4.39 12.75 -10.52
CA GLU A 212 -4.27 13.50 -9.26
C GLU A 212 -5.34 13.08 -8.25
N GLN A 213 -6.59 12.92 -8.70
CA GLN A 213 -7.69 12.50 -7.84
C GLN A 213 -7.53 11.05 -7.37
N ILE A 214 -7.14 10.14 -8.27
CA ILE A 214 -6.88 8.74 -7.91
C ILE A 214 -5.71 8.67 -6.91
N LEU A 215 -4.65 9.42 -7.13
CA LEU A 215 -3.50 9.48 -6.22
C LEU A 215 -3.90 9.97 -4.83
N GLU A 216 -4.71 11.02 -4.76
CA GLU A 216 -5.19 11.57 -3.48
C GLU A 216 -6.11 10.59 -2.75
N LEU A 217 -7.06 9.97 -3.46
CA LEU A 217 -7.94 8.95 -2.89
C LEU A 217 -7.15 7.73 -2.40
N THR A 218 -6.15 7.29 -3.16
CA THR A 218 -5.30 6.16 -2.76
C THR A 218 -4.44 6.48 -1.55
N LYS A 219 -3.89 7.71 -1.46
CA LYS A 219 -3.18 8.17 -0.25
C LYS A 219 -4.10 8.16 0.96
N ARG A 220 -5.31 8.69 0.81
CA ARG A 220 -6.31 8.72 1.89
C ARG A 220 -6.66 7.30 2.34
N TYR A 221 -6.92 6.40 1.41
CA TYR A 221 -7.14 4.98 1.69
C TYR A 221 -5.98 4.37 2.47
N TYR A 222 -4.73 4.56 1.99
CA TYR A 222 -3.54 4.09 2.69
C TYR A 222 -3.44 4.62 4.13
N VAL A 223 -3.65 5.92 4.33
CA VAL A 223 -3.59 6.55 5.67
C VAL A 223 -4.68 5.99 6.58
N THR A 224 -5.89 5.79 6.06
CA THR A 224 -7.02 5.21 6.80
C THR A 224 -6.74 3.76 7.21
N GLU A 225 -6.28 2.92 6.29
CA GLU A 225 -5.93 1.52 6.59
C GLU A 225 -4.78 1.41 7.58
N LYS A 226 -3.73 2.24 7.42
CA LYS A 226 -2.61 2.27 8.36
C LYS A 226 -3.04 2.74 9.74
N ALA A 227 -3.93 3.73 9.84
CA ALA A 227 -4.50 4.18 11.11
C ALA A 227 -5.34 3.07 11.78
N SER A 228 -6.15 2.34 11.02
CA SER A 228 -6.92 1.19 11.51
C SER A 228 -6.00 0.10 12.06
N LEU A 229 -4.92 -0.22 11.36
CA LEU A 229 -3.95 -1.22 11.81
C LEU A 229 -3.25 -0.78 13.11
N ILE A 230 -2.73 0.44 13.18
CA ILE A 230 -2.10 0.99 14.38
C ILE A 230 -3.09 1.03 15.56
N SER A 231 -4.35 1.37 15.30
CA SER A 231 -5.41 1.33 16.31
C SER A 231 -5.60 -0.08 16.91
N LYS A 232 -5.60 -1.12 16.06
CA LYS A 232 -5.68 -2.52 16.51
C LYS A 232 -4.46 -2.91 17.37
N GLU A 233 -3.27 -2.52 16.93
CA GLU A 233 -2.02 -2.80 17.66
C GLU A 233 -1.95 -2.07 19.01
N LEU A 234 -2.43 -0.81 19.09
CA LEU A 234 -2.57 -0.08 20.36
C LEU A 234 -3.52 -0.78 21.33
N ASP A 235 -4.67 -1.26 20.83
CA ASP A 235 -5.65 -1.98 21.68
C ASP A 235 -5.08 -3.32 22.18
N GLU A 236 -4.33 -4.04 21.34
CA GLU A 236 -3.64 -5.26 21.74
C GLU A 236 -2.56 -5.01 22.81
N LEU A 237 -1.74 -3.96 22.64
CA LEU A 237 -0.76 -3.57 23.65
C LEU A 237 -1.43 -3.15 24.95
N ALA A 238 -2.53 -2.42 24.89
CA ALA A 238 -3.31 -2.03 26.06
C ALA A 238 -3.86 -3.26 26.81
N LYS A 239 -4.41 -4.23 26.10
CA LYS A 239 -4.88 -5.49 26.69
C LYS A 239 -3.75 -6.27 27.36
N ARG A 240 -2.60 -6.38 26.70
CA ARG A 240 -1.43 -7.06 27.28
C ARG A 240 -0.92 -6.32 28.52
N GLN A 241 -0.92 -4.99 28.51
CA GLN A 241 -0.54 -4.16 29.64
C GLN A 241 -1.51 -4.36 30.82
N GLU A 242 -2.83 -4.53 30.58
CA GLU A 242 -3.80 -4.83 31.63
C GLU A 242 -3.62 -6.25 32.21
N ILE A 243 -3.44 -7.25 31.35
CA ILE A 243 -3.19 -8.63 31.79
C ILE A 243 -1.97 -8.67 32.72
N LEU A 244 -0.93 -7.89 32.39
CA LEU A 244 0.27 -7.81 33.24
C LEU A 244 -0.03 -7.26 34.63
N THR A 245 -1.07 -6.43 34.81
CA THR A 245 -1.48 -5.93 36.13
C THR A 245 -2.11 -7.01 37.03
N GLU A 246 -2.67 -8.07 36.44
CA GLU A 246 -3.32 -9.17 37.14
C GLU A 246 -2.34 -10.27 37.53
N LEU A 247 -1.18 -10.33 36.90
CA LEU A 247 -0.11 -11.26 37.25
C LEU A 247 0.49 -10.90 38.62
N LYS A 248 0.66 -11.91 39.46
CA LYS A 248 1.27 -11.70 40.79
C LYS A 248 2.68 -11.16 40.61
N LEU A 249 2.93 -9.96 41.13
CA LEU A 249 4.24 -9.36 41.25
C LEU A 249 5.15 -10.29 42.08
N GLY A 250 6.24 -10.78 41.48
CA GLY A 250 7.16 -11.72 42.16
C GLY A 250 7.43 -13.01 41.37
N GLN A 251 6.75 -13.23 40.25
CA GLN A 251 7.21 -14.21 39.28
C GLN A 251 8.29 -13.58 38.39
N ASP A 252 9.36 -14.32 38.07
CA ASP A 252 10.58 -13.88 37.36
C ASP A 252 10.36 -13.24 35.97
N PHE A 253 9.12 -13.01 35.56
CA PHE A 253 8.77 -12.57 34.22
C PHE A 253 8.22 -11.15 34.12
N SER A 254 7.83 -10.51 35.22
CA SER A 254 7.07 -9.24 35.14
C SER A 254 7.89 -8.07 34.62
N ASP A 255 9.18 -7.96 34.93
CA ASP A 255 10.06 -6.91 34.40
C ASP A 255 10.39 -7.12 32.92
N LYS A 256 10.62 -8.37 32.51
CA LYS A 256 10.89 -8.73 31.10
C LYS A 256 9.68 -8.48 30.22
N GLU A 257 8.49 -8.84 30.70
CA GLU A 257 7.25 -8.60 29.95
C GLU A 257 6.95 -7.09 29.87
N GLN A 258 7.16 -6.33 30.94
CA GLN A 258 7.01 -4.88 30.90
C GLN A 258 8.00 -4.24 29.93
N LYS A 259 9.26 -4.68 29.89
CA LYS A 259 10.25 -4.19 28.90
C LYS A 259 9.79 -4.47 27.48
N LYS A 260 9.27 -5.67 27.18
CA LYS A 260 8.74 -6.00 25.85
C LYS A 260 7.57 -5.12 25.45
N LEU A 261 6.67 -4.80 26.40
CA LEU A 261 5.56 -3.88 26.15
C LEU A 261 6.05 -2.46 25.87
N ASN A 262 7.05 -1.98 26.61
CA ASN A 262 7.66 -0.68 26.38
C ASN A 262 8.31 -0.60 25.00
N GLU A 263 9.10 -1.62 24.62
CA GLU A 263 9.70 -1.73 23.28
C GLU A 263 8.63 -1.82 22.17
N GLY A 264 7.55 -2.55 22.42
CA GLY A 264 6.39 -2.63 21.52
C GLY A 264 5.78 -1.26 21.27
N PHE A 265 5.54 -0.50 22.34
CA PHE A 265 5.01 0.85 22.23
C PHE A 265 5.99 1.83 21.55
N ASP A 266 7.29 1.75 21.85
CA ASP A 266 8.32 2.56 21.19
C ASP A 266 8.36 2.35 19.67
N ASN A 267 8.15 1.12 19.22
CA ASN A 267 8.05 0.81 17.79
C ASN A 267 6.77 1.37 17.19
N LEU A 268 5.65 1.20 17.87
CA LEU A 268 4.36 1.71 17.43
C LEU A 268 4.33 3.25 17.38
N GLU A 269 4.99 3.93 18.32
CA GLU A 269 5.18 5.38 18.27
C GLU A 269 5.88 5.83 16.98
N LYS A 270 6.93 5.11 16.54
CA LYS A 270 7.61 5.43 15.27
C LYS A 270 6.65 5.30 14.08
N GLU A 271 5.78 4.29 14.11
CA GLU A 271 4.77 4.11 13.07
C GLU A 271 3.70 5.22 13.10
N ILE A 272 3.26 5.64 14.27
CA ILE A 272 2.36 6.79 14.45
C ILE A 272 2.99 8.05 13.85
N ARG A 273 4.27 8.34 14.16
CA ARG A 273 4.96 9.51 13.59
C ARG A 273 5.14 9.42 12.08
N ALA A 274 5.33 8.23 11.55
CA ALA A 274 5.40 8.02 10.11
C ALA A 274 4.03 8.24 9.45
N LEU A 275 2.96 7.77 10.09
CA LEU A 275 1.58 7.98 9.63
C LEU A 275 1.19 9.47 9.64
N GLU A 276 1.51 10.21 10.71
CA GLU A 276 1.28 11.67 10.78
C GLU A 276 1.91 12.40 9.60
N LYS A 277 3.17 12.07 9.27
CA LYS A 277 3.86 12.67 8.11
C LYS A 277 3.20 12.31 6.77
N ASP A 278 2.61 11.14 6.65
CA ASP A 278 1.90 10.74 5.44
C ASP A 278 0.52 11.39 5.38
N ASN A 279 -0.15 11.54 6.52
CA ASN A 279 -1.40 12.27 6.68
C ASN A 279 -1.26 13.76 6.32
N ASP A 280 -0.17 14.41 6.74
CA ASP A 280 0.11 15.82 6.41
C ASP A 280 0.28 16.07 4.90
N LYS A 281 0.51 15.01 4.10
CA LYS A 281 0.59 15.10 2.63
C LYS A 281 -0.76 14.99 1.94
N LEU A 282 -1.84 14.73 2.68
CA LEU A 282 -3.19 14.75 2.14
C LEU A 282 -3.65 16.19 1.92
N GLN A 283 -4.49 16.43 0.92
CA GLN A 283 -5.11 17.74 0.71
C GLN A 283 -5.96 18.16 1.91
N LYS A 284 -6.60 17.18 2.56
CA LYS A 284 -7.34 17.35 3.81
C LYS A 284 -6.89 16.28 4.79
N PRO A 285 -5.95 16.59 5.70
CA PRO A 285 -5.49 15.65 6.71
C PRO A 285 -6.62 15.16 7.62
N LEU A 286 -6.53 13.89 8.05
CA LEU A 286 -7.39 13.33 9.07
C LEU A 286 -6.98 13.85 10.46
N GLU A 287 -7.92 14.04 11.36
CA GLU A 287 -7.62 14.47 12.72
C GLU A 287 -7.30 13.24 13.60
N PHE A 288 -6.03 13.03 13.90
CA PHE A 288 -5.58 12.02 14.85
C PHE A 288 -5.23 12.66 16.19
N ASP A 289 -5.80 12.14 17.26
CA ASP A 289 -5.48 12.59 18.62
C ASP A 289 -4.30 11.78 19.20
N THR A 290 -3.16 11.87 18.52
CA THR A 290 -1.92 11.13 18.80
C THR A 290 -0.72 12.06 19.00
N ASP A 291 -0.97 13.24 19.61
CA ASP A 291 0.09 14.22 19.81
C ASP A 291 1.25 13.68 20.65
N LYS A 292 2.41 14.33 20.55
CA LYS A 292 3.63 13.93 21.26
C LYS A 292 3.42 13.83 22.77
N LYS A 293 2.57 14.70 23.33
CA LYS A 293 2.33 14.71 24.80
C LYS A 293 1.66 13.42 25.27
N LYS A 294 0.73 12.87 24.44
CA LYS A 294 0.03 11.63 24.76
C LYS A 294 0.95 10.41 24.68
N THR A 295 1.76 10.33 23.61
CA THR A 295 2.76 9.24 23.50
C THR A 295 3.81 9.32 24.61
N ASP A 296 4.32 10.50 24.91
CA ASP A 296 5.28 10.71 26.03
C ASP A 296 4.64 10.31 27.38
N ALA A 297 3.36 10.62 27.60
CA ALA A 297 2.66 10.24 28.83
C ALA A 297 2.46 8.73 28.98
N VAL A 298 2.26 7.98 27.90
CA VAL A 298 2.24 6.50 27.92
C VAL A 298 3.61 5.96 28.28
N LYS A 299 4.68 6.46 27.64
CA LYS A 299 6.06 6.04 27.89
C LYS A 299 6.48 6.31 29.32
N GLN A 300 6.11 7.48 29.86
CA GLN A 300 6.37 7.81 31.25
C GLN A 300 5.71 6.83 32.21
N ASP A 301 4.42 6.54 32.02
CA ASP A 301 3.70 5.57 32.87
C ASP A 301 4.31 4.16 32.76
N GLN A 302 4.71 3.72 31.55
CA GLN A 302 5.38 2.44 31.33
C GLN A 302 6.74 2.37 32.01
N GLN A 303 7.51 3.45 31.95
CA GLN A 303 8.82 3.54 32.59
C GLN A 303 8.69 3.53 34.12
N GLU A 304 7.78 4.34 34.66
CA GLU A 304 7.48 4.37 36.11
C GLU A 304 6.96 3.01 36.60
N ALA A 305 6.13 2.31 35.81
CA ALA A 305 5.68 0.96 36.12
C ALA A 305 6.87 -0.02 36.21
N LEU A 306 7.81 0.05 35.25
CA LEU A 306 9.02 -0.79 35.28
C LEU A 306 9.91 -0.51 36.48
N GLU A 307 10.06 0.75 36.85
CA GLU A 307 10.84 1.15 38.05
C GLU A 307 10.23 0.60 39.33
N GLU A 308 8.89 0.69 39.49
CA GLU A 308 8.17 0.16 40.64
C GLU A 308 8.22 -1.38 40.70
N ILE A 309 8.15 -2.07 39.54
CA ILE A 309 8.34 -3.52 39.43
C ILE A 309 9.75 -3.91 39.90
N ASN A 310 10.80 -3.20 39.47
CA ASN A 310 12.17 -3.47 39.86
C ASN A 310 12.38 -3.22 41.36
N LYS A 311 11.78 -2.17 41.93
CA LYS A 311 11.81 -1.92 43.39
C LYS A 311 11.14 -3.09 44.13
N HIS A 312 9.97 -3.53 43.71
CA HIS A 312 9.25 -4.64 44.32
C HIS A 312 10.08 -5.93 44.29
N GLN A 313 10.75 -6.24 43.17
CA GLN A 313 11.59 -7.45 43.02
C GLN A 313 12.88 -7.39 43.82
N GLY A 314 13.47 -6.19 43.99
CA GLY A 314 14.70 -6.00 44.78
C GLY A 314 14.54 -6.06 46.31
N MET A 315 13.28 -6.14 46.80
CA MET A 315 12.99 -6.24 48.24
C MET A 315 12.91 -7.71 48.66
N GLU A 316 13.64 -8.09 49.75
CA GLU A 316 13.64 -9.46 50.26
C GLU A 316 12.25 -9.95 50.71
N GLU A 317 11.99 -11.25 50.55
CA GLU A 317 10.72 -11.87 50.92
C GLU A 317 10.36 -11.73 52.40
N SER A 318 11.34 -11.60 53.28
CA SER A 318 11.18 -11.41 54.71
C SER A 318 10.58 -10.05 55.09
N SER A 319 10.64 -9.08 54.22
CA SER A 319 10.00 -7.79 54.40
C SER A 319 8.56 -7.83 53.91
N GLN A 320 7.63 -8.31 54.71
CA GLN A 320 6.19 -7.98 54.55
C GLN A 320 5.98 -6.47 54.82
N SER A 321 6.86 -5.65 54.24
CA SER A 321 6.83 -4.22 54.45
C SER A 321 5.68 -3.63 53.64
N GLU A 322 4.98 -2.70 54.21
CA GLU A 322 4.01 -1.85 53.55
C GLU A 322 4.63 -1.27 52.25
N GLU A 323 5.94 -1.04 52.22
CA GLU A 323 6.71 -0.53 51.07
C GLU A 323 6.69 -1.48 49.84
N LYS A 324 6.86 -2.81 50.08
CA LYS A 324 6.81 -3.79 48.96
C LYS A 324 5.42 -3.84 48.35
N GLN A 325 4.38 -3.84 49.19
CA GLN A 325 2.99 -3.84 48.76
C GLN A 325 2.62 -2.53 48.04
N GLN A 326 3.15 -1.41 48.55
CA GLN A 326 2.97 -0.10 47.91
C GLN A 326 3.63 0.00 46.55
N ALA A 327 4.87 -0.50 46.36
CA ALA A 327 5.52 -0.58 45.07
C ALA A 327 4.71 -1.40 44.06
N GLY A 328 4.18 -2.56 44.48
CA GLY A 328 3.31 -3.37 43.65
C GLY A 328 2.03 -2.65 43.23
N ASN A 329 1.38 -1.97 44.16
CA ASN A 329 0.20 -1.17 43.86
C ASN A 329 0.48 0.00 42.93
N ASN A 330 1.62 0.66 43.12
CA ASN A 330 2.05 1.75 42.24
C ASN A 330 2.32 1.26 40.81
N ALA A 331 3.05 0.14 40.67
CA ALA A 331 3.28 -0.49 39.38
C ALA A 331 1.97 -0.80 38.64
N SER A 332 1.04 -1.48 39.32
CA SER A 332 -0.29 -1.81 38.76
C SER A 332 -1.07 -0.56 38.36
N LYS A 333 -1.02 0.50 39.17
CA LYS A 333 -1.69 1.77 38.86
C LYS A 333 -1.10 2.43 37.61
N LYS A 334 0.22 2.42 37.46
CA LYS A 334 0.89 2.99 36.28
C LYS A 334 0.64 2.17 35.02
N GLN A 335 0.65 0.84 35.13
CA GLN A 335 0.29 -0.08 34.06
C GLN A 335 -1.15 0.17 33.56
N LYS A 336 -2.11 0.30 34.48
CA LYS A 336 -3.51 0.62 34.12
C LYS A 336 -3.63 1.98 33.43
N SER A 337 -2.91 2.99 33.92
CA SER A 337 -2.89 4.33 33.33
C SER A 337 -2.33 4.29 31.90
N ALA A 338 -1.23 3.58 31.67
CA ALA A 338 -0.66 3.39 30.34
C ALA A 338 -1.65 2.67 29.40
N ALA A 339 -2.27 1.59 29.86
CA ALA A 339 -3.26 0.84 29.08
C ALA A 339 -4.47 1.71 28.69
N GLN A 340 -4.99 2.50 29.63
CA GLN A 340 -6.11 3.40 29.35
C GLN A 340 -5.75 4.45 28.31
N LYS A 341 -4.60 5.08 28.41
CA LYS A 341 -4.11 6.07 27.43
C LYS A 341 -3.93 5.46 26.04
N MET A 342 -3.38 4.23 25.95
CA MET A 342 -3.27 3.52 24.68
C MET A 342 -4.65 3.21 24.08
N ARG A 343 -5.65 2.84 24.88
CA ARG A 343 -7.04 2.65 24.41
C ARG A 343 -7.67 3.95 23.90
N GLU A 344 -7.47 5.04 24.60
CA GLU A 344 -8.00 6.35 24.18
C GLU A 344 -7.40 6.75 22.83
N MET A 345 -6.09 6.56 22.64
CA MET A 345 -5.43 6.78 21.35
C MET A 345 -5.97 5.84 20.25
N SER A 346 -6.14 4.55 20.57
CA SER A 346 -6.74 3.56 19.66
C SER A 346 -8.13 3.99 19.19
N GLN A 347 -9.00 4.36 20.12
CA GLN A 347 -10.36 4.78 19.80
C GLN A 347 -10.40 6.05 18.96
N SER A 348 -9.55 7.03 19.26
CA SER A 348 -9.43 8.25 18.47
C SER A 348 -9.01 7.94 17.04
N MET A 349 -7.95 7.15 16.85
CA MET A 349 -7.49 6.76 15.51
C MET A 349 -8.55 5.99 14.73
N LYS A 350 -9.23 5.05 15.40
CA LYS A 350 -10.32 4.29 14.79
C LYS A 350 -11.47 5.18 14.35
N SER A 351 -11.88 6.14 15.19
CA SER A 351 -12.96 7.08 14.88
C SER A 351 -12.59 7.97 13.69
N SER A 352 -11.36 8.48 13.65
CA SER A 352 -10.86 9.30 12.55
C SER A 352 -10.76 8.51 11.24
N ALA A 353 -10.31 7.24 11.32
CA ALA A 353 -10.28 6.35 10.17
C ALA A 353 -11.70 6.07 9.62
N MET A 354 -12.69 5.85 10.50
CA MET A 354 -14.09 5.60 10.11
C MET A 354 -14.82 6.89 9.66
N GLY A 355 -14.51 8.04 10.28
CA GLY A 355 -15.13 9.33 9.96
C GLY A 355 -14.62 9.93 8.63
N GLY A 356 -13.50 9.48 8.14
CA GLY A 356 -12.94 9.89 6.86
C GLY A 356 -13.79 9.57 5.62
N GLY A 357 -14.83 8.75 5.77
CA GLY A 357 -15.81 8.47 4.72
C GLY A 357 -16.90 9.54 4.54
N GLY A 358 -17.08 10.45 5.50
CA GLY A 358 -18.17 11.46 5.46
C GLY A 358 -17.91 12.70 4.60
N GLU A 359 -16.69 12.86 4.05
CA GLU A 359 -16.36 13.95 3.11
C GLU A 359 -16.48 13.53 1.63
N THR A 360 -17.02 12.36 1.35
CA THR A 360 -17.32 11.89 -0.02
C THR A 360 -18.32 12.82 -0.72
N ASP A 361 -19.18 13.54 -0.01
CA ASP A 361 -20.21 14.40 -0.61
C ASP A 361 -19.62 15.51 -1.50
N ALA A 362 -18.48 16.10 -1.13
CA ALA A 362 -17.83 17.12 -1.97
C ALA A 362 -17.05 16.49 -3.15
N GLU A 363 -16.44 15.32 -2.95
CA GLU A 363 -15.78 14.53 -4.00
C GLU A 363 -16.81 13.89 -4.93
N ASP A 364 -17.93 13.42 -4.39
CA ASP A 364 -19.06 12.88 -5.15
C ASP A 364 -19.73 13.97 -5.98
N ALA A 365 -19.87 15.18 -5.45
CA ALA A 365 -20.37 16.34 -6.20
C ALA A 365 -19.42 16.70 -7.36
N GLU A 366 -18.11 16.67 -7.16
CA GLU A 366 -17.14 16.92 -8.24
C GLU A 366 -17.12 15.76 -9.27
N MET A 367 -17.26 14.52 -8.83
CA MET A 367 -17.41 13.36 -9.71
C MET A 367 -18.71 13.44 -10.52
N LEU A 368 -19.83 13.79 -9.89
CA LEU A 368 -21.10 14.02 -10.58
C LEU A 368 -20.99 15.14 -11.61
N ARG A 369 -20.25 16.20 -11.29
CA ARG A 369 -19.99 17.30 -12.22
C ARG A 369 -19.16 16.83 -13.41
N GLN A 370 -18.12 16.00 -13.20
CA GLN A 370 -17.34 15.40 -14.28
C GLN A 370 -18.16 14.43 -15.14
N ILE A 371 -19.00 13.61 -14.51
CA ILE A 371 -19.94 12.74 -15.23
C ILE A 371 -20.88 13.58 -16.08
N LEU A 372 -21.42 14.67 -15.54
CA LEU A 372 -22.30 15.59 -16.26
C LEU A 372 -21.55 16.25 -17.43
N ASP A 373 -20.35 16.76 -17.24
CA ASP A 373 -19.53 17.36 -18.30
C ASP A 373 -19.18 16.33 -19.41
N ASN A 374 -18.91 15.10 -19.01
CA ASN A 374 -18.67 14.00 -19.96
C ASN A 374 -19.95 13.62 -20.74
N LEU A 375 -21.11 13.56 -20.07
CA LEU A 375 -22.41 13.33 -20.71
C LEU A 375 -22.79 14.44 -21.66
N VAL A 376 -22.57 15.70 -21.28
CA VAL A 376 -22.79 16.87 -22.15
C VAL A 376 -21.87 16.81 -23.37
N THR A 377 -20.58 16.52 -23.14
CA THR A 377 -19.61 16.35 -24.25
C THR A 377 -19.99 15.20 -25.16
N PHE A 378 -20.45 14.08 -24.60
CA PHE A 378 -20.94 12.93 -25.35
C PHE A 378 -22.20 13.28 -26.15
N SER A 379 -23.15 13.99 -25.55
CA SER A 379 -24.36 14.46 -26.22
C SER A 379 -24.04 15.34 -27.44
N PHE A 380 -23.13 16.32 -27.30
CA PHE A 380 -22.69 17.13 -28.42
C PHE A 380 -21.96 16.33 -29.51
N LYS A 381 -21.14 15.34 -29.12
CA LYS A 381 -20.52 14.45 -30.09
C LYS A 381 -21.52 13.59 -30.84
N GLN A 382 -22.57 13.08 -30.19
CA GLN A 382 -23.66 12.32 -30.77
C GLN A 382 -24.50 13.20 -31.73
N GLU A 383 -24.78 14.46 -31.34
CA GLU A 383 -25.50 15.41 -32.17
C GLU A 383 -24.69 15.75 -33.45
N ASN A 384 -23.41 16.10 -33.30
CA ASN A 384 -22.52 16.32 -34.45
C ASN A 384 -22.41 15.08 -35.37
N LEU A 385 -22.40 13.88 -34.78
CA LEU A 385 -22.35 12.64 -35.53
C LEU A 385 -23.67 12.42 -36.30
N PHE A 386 -24.80 12.69 -35.64
CA PHE A 386 -26.12 12.63 -36.27
C PHE A 386 -26.22 13.62 -37.42
N ASP A 387 -25.81 14.88 -37.24
CA ASP A 387 -25.79 15.90 -38.29
C ASP A 387 -24.86 15.51 -39.44
N ASN A 388 -23.70 14.93 -39.18
CA ASN A 388 -22.78 14.43 -40.19
C ASN A 388 -23.39 13.23 -40.97
N ILE A 389 -24.12 12.35 -40.30
CA ILE A 389 -24.84 11.24 -40.97
C ILE A 389 -26.00 11.77 -41.79
N GLN A 390 -26.74 12.76 -41.28
CA GLN A 390 -27.89 13.34 -41.99
C GLN A 390 -27.47 14.22 -43.19
N SER A 391 -26.32 14.88 -43.10
CA SER A 391 -25.75 15.73 -44.15
C SER A 391 -24.85 14.97 -45.16
N ALA A 392 -24.47 13.74 -44.85
CA ALA A 392 -23.66 12.91 -45.74
C ALA A 392 -24.53 12.36 -46.88
N ASP A 393 -24.45 13.00 -48.00
CA ASP A 393 -24.76 12.41 -49.30
C ASP A 393 -23.89 11.17 -49.48
N VAL A 394 -24.48 10.02 -49.58
CA VAL A 394 -24.05 8.63 -49.48
C VAL A 394 -22.62 8.37 -50.04
N ASP A 395 -21.59 8.63 -49.26
CA ASP A 395 -20.28 8.09 -49.51
C ASP A 395 -19.96 6.99 -48.47
N ILE A 396 -20.04 5.75 -48.89
CA ILE A 396 -19.91 4.51 -48.10
C ILE A 396 -18.56 4.50 -47.33
N SER A 397 -17.53 5.18 -47.84
CA SER A 397 -16.20 5.28 -47.17
C SER A 397 -16.23 6.16 -45.93
N LYS A 398 -17.09 7.21 -45.93
CA LYS A 398 -17.31 8.07 -44.75
C LYS A 398 -18.15 7.37 -43.70
N PHE A 399 -19.18 6.60 -44.12
CA PHE A 399 -20.03 5.86 -43.21
C PHE A 399 -19.27 4.81 -42.39
N SER A 400 -18.32 4.10 -42.98
CA SER A 400 -17.48 3.12 -42.29
C SER A 400 -16.53 3.77 -41.22
N ARG A 401 -16.05 5.01 -41.45
CA ARG A 401 -15.28 5.78 -40.48
C ARG A 401 -16.15 6.21 -39.29
N THR A 402 -17.35 6.70 -39.58
CA THR A 402 -18.29 7.22 -38.60
C THR A 402 -18.80 6.10 -37.66
N VAL A 403 -18.98 4.88 -38.14
CA VAL A 403 -19.32 3.71 -37.31
C VAL A 403 -18.17 3.25 -36.46
N LYS A 404 -16.90 3.38 -36.89
CA LYS A 404 -15.72 3.11 -36.09
C LYS A 404 -15.51 4.13 -34.95
N ASP A 405 -15.94 5.37 -35.16
CA ASP A 405 -15.84 6.42 -34.12
C ASP A 405 -16.95 6.29 -33.04
N GLN A 406 -17.92 5.39 -33.24
CA GLN A 406 -18.96 5.03 -32.27
C GLN A 406 -18.62 3.84 -31.38
N GLN A 407 -17.69 2.99 -31.75
CA GLN A 407 -17.21 1.86 -30.95
C GLN A 407 -16.01 2.27 -30.08
#